data_b318c6db85eefd44d108392ace1a2b7c
#
_entry.id   b318c6db85eefd44d108392ace1a2b7c
#
_cell.length_a   1.000
_cell.length_b   1.000
_cell.length_c   1.000
_cell.angle_alpha   90.00
_cell.angle_beta   90.00
_cell.angle_gamma   90.00
#
_symmetry.space_group_name_H-M   'P 1'
#
loop_
_entity.id
_entity.type
_entity.pdbx_description
1 polymer ?
#
loop_
_entity_poly.entity_id
_entity_poly.type
_entity_poly.pdbx_seq_one_letter_code
_entity_poly.pdbx_strand_id
1 'polypeptide(L)'
;NEKVRKIDSTLKEKLAMPEYRRKRLKQLIKMCPVVKTIEAHSGLTGLIAEKTVVEENGRLDQFDAMWVSSLCDSTAKGKPDIELVDMSSRLRTIDDIMEVTTKPIILDGDTGGLTEHFVYNVRTLERMGVSAIIIEDKKGLKKNSLFGNEVEQTQDSIEDFSAKIAAGK
;
A
#
# COMPACT_ATOMS: atom_id res chain seq x y z
N ASN A 1 -6.29 34.11 4.33
CA ASN A 1 -5.75 32.99 5.11
C ASN A 1 -6.82 32.01 5.61
N GLU A 2 -7.98 32.52 6.08
CA GLU A 2 -9.10 31.67 6.52
C GLU A 2 -9.75 30.91 5.34
N LYS A 3 -9.85 31.55 4.19
CA LYS A 3 -10.36 30.97 2.94
C LYS A 3 -9.45 29.85 2.41
N VAL A 4 -8.14 29.98 2.55
CA VAL A 4 -7.16 28.94 2.18
C VAL A 4 -7.24 27.75 3.12
N ARG A 5 -7.37 27.96 4.44
CA ARG A 5 -7.56 26.91 5.43
C ARG A 5 -8.87 26.11 5.20
N LYS A 6 -9.95 26.81 4.81
CA LYS A 6 -11.24 26.17 4.52
C LYS A 6 -11.19 25.33 3.23
N ILE A 7 -10.44 25.77 2.22
CA ILE A 7 -10.22 25.02 0.98
C ILE A 7 -9.39 23.75 1.28
N ASP A 8 -8.35 23.86 2.13
CA ASP A 8 -7.49 22.75 2.52
C ASP A 8 -8.27 21.68 3.32
N SER A 9 -9.13 22.07 4.26
CA SER A 9 -9.97 21.13 5.00
C SER A 9 -10.94 20.39 4.08
N THR A 10 -11.60 21.08 3.15
CA THR A 10 -12.54 20.49 2.19
C THR A 10 -11.83 19.52 1.22
N LEU A 11 -10.58 19.83 0.83
CA LEU A 11 -9.77 18.92 0.02
C LEU A 11 -9.35 17.69 0.80
N LYS A 12 -8.97 17.82 2.08
CA LYS A 12 -8.62 16.71 2.96
C LYS A 12 -9.80 15.77 3.19
N GLU A 13 -10.99 16.31 3.45
CA GLU A 13 -12.22 15.51 3.59
C GLU A 13 -12.52 14.71 2.32
N LYS A 14 -12.39 15.32 1.14
CA LYS A 14 -12.59 14.63 -0.15
C LYS A 14 -11.53 13.57 -0.39
N LEU A 15 -10.27 13.82 -0.03
CA LEU A 15 -9.18 12.85 -0.22
C LEU A 15 -9.29 11.64 0.72
N ALA A 16 -10.03 11.73 1.82
CA ALA A 16 -10.33 10.60 2.68
C ALA A 16 -11.29 9.58 2.02
N MET A 17 -12.09 10.01 1.04
CA MET A 17 -13.00 9.10 0.34
C MET A 17 -12.24 8.13 -0.58
N PRO A 18 -12.64 6.84 -0.61
CA PRO A 18 -11.96 5.79 -1.38
C PRO A 18 -11.69 6.16 -2.84
N GLU A 19 -12.67 6.76 -3.53
CA GLU A 19 -12.56 7.13 -4.95
C GLU A 19 -11.46 8.15 -5.21
N TYR A 20 -11.33 9.14 -4.33
CA TYR A 20 -10.32 10.19 -4.46
C TYR A 20 -8.93 9.67 -4.14
N ARG A 21 -8.80 8.86 -3.08
CA ARG A 21 -7.52 8.25 -2.68
C ARG A 21 -6.97 7.36 -3.78
N ARG A 22 -7.79 6.48 -4.38
CA ARG A 22 -7.40 5.62 -5.51
C ARG A 22 -6.91 6.42 -6.72
N LYS A 23 -7.64 7.47 -7.09
CA LYS A 23 -7.30 8.32 -8.24
C LYS A 23 -6.03 9.13 -8.00
N ARG A 24 -5.74 9.47 -6.74
CA ARG A 24 -4.60 10.33 -6.38
C ARG A 24 -3.26 9.75 -6.79
N LEU A 25 -3.01 8.47 -6.57
CA LEU A 25 -1.76 7.83 -6.99
C LEU A 25 -1.55 7.93 -8.52
N LYS A 26 -2.60 7.62 -9.28
CA LYS A 26 -2.55 7.72 -10.74
C LYS A 26 -2.28 9.15 -11.23
N GLN A 27 -2.80 10.15 -10.53
CA GLN A 27 -2.51 11.56 -10.83
C GLN A 27 -1.06 11.90 -10.51
N LEU A 28 -0.55 11.49 -9.35
CA LEU A 28 0.84 11.73 -8.94
C LEU A 28 1.82 11.12 -9.94
N ILE A 29 1.63 9.86 -10.35
CA ILE A 29 2.48 9.20 -11.35
C ILE A 29 2.49 9.94 -12.69
N LYS A 30 1.38 10.60 -13.07
CA LYS A 30 1.32 11.38 -14.31
C LYS A 30 1.94 12.77 -14.20
N MET A 31 1.90 13.36 -13.01
CA MET A 31 2.28 14.76 -12.81
C MET A 31 3.69 14.93 -12.26
N CYS A 32 4.20 13.94 -11.56
CA CYS A 32 5.49 13.99 -10.89
C CYS A 32 6.49 13.05 -11.57
N PRO A 33 7.73 13.48 -11.78
CA PRO A 33 8.77 12.61 -12.32
C PRO A 33 9.13 11.46 -11.38
N VAL A 34 8.93 11.68 -10.07
CA VAL A 34 9.14 10.68 -8.99
C VAL A 34 8.04 10.84 -7.97
N VAL A 35 7.48 9.72 -7.51
CA VAL A 35 6.54 9.65 -6.39
C VAL A 35 7.30 9.18 -5.15
N LYS A 36 7.43 10.05 -4.15
CA LYS A 36 8.14 9.74 -2.90
C LYS A 36 7.22 8.94 -1.98
N THR A 37 7.56 7.69 -1.77
CA THR A 37 6.75 6.76 -0.97
C THR A 37 7.51 6.36 0.29
N ILE A 38 6.84 6.39 1.43
CA ILE A 38 7.36 5.97 2.74
C ILE A 38 6.61 4.75 3.25
N GLU A 39 7.32 3.86 3.93
CA GLU A 39 6.72 2.69 4.57
C GLU A 39 5.88 3.08 5.80
N ALA A 40 4.73 2.41 5.99
CA ALA A 40 3.91 2.47 7.20
C ALA A 40 3.30 1.08 7.50
N HIS A 41 3.38 0.65 8.77
CA HIS A 41 2.88 -0.66 9.24
C HIS A 41 1.99 -0.57 10.48
N SER A 42 1.59 0.64 10.86
CA SER A 42 0.66 0.89 11.98
C SER A 42 0.06 2.30 11.85
N GLY A 43 -1.01 2.57 12.58
CA GLY A 43 -1.56 3.92 12.67
C GLY A 43 -0.53 4.96 13.15
N LEU A 44 0.36 4.59 14.08
CA LEU A 44 1.41 5.49 14.54
C LEU A 44 2.44 5.83 13.46
N THR A 45 2.95 4.83 12.74
CA THR A 45 3.91 5.07 11.65
C THR A 45 3.24 5.82 10.50
N GLY A 46 1.96 5.53 10.20
CA GLY A 46 1.15 6.30 9.26
C GLY A 46 0.99 7.77 9.67
N LEU A 47 0.72 8.05 10.96
CA LEU A 47 0.62 9.41 11.48
C LEU A 47 1.95 10.17 11.37
N ILE A 48 3.08 9.53 11.69
CA ILE A 48 4.41 10.11 11.54
C ILE A 48 4.65 10.45 10.07
N ALA A 49 4.42 9.52 9.16
CA ALA A 49 4.58 9.71 7.71
C ALA A 49 3.68 10.83 7.16
N GLU A 50 2.44 10.94 7.63
CA GLU A 50 1.50 12.00 7.23
C GLU A 50 1.97 13.38 7.68
N LYS A 51 2.53 13.49 8.89
CA LYS A 51 2.93 14.76 9.51
C LYS A 51 4.37 15.18 9.18
N THR A 52 5.17 14.29 8.60
CA THR A 52 6.55 14.61 8.23
C THR A 52 6.57 15.58 7.06
N VAL A 53 7.01 16.81 7.34
CA VAL A 53 7.20 17.88 6.36
C VAL A 53 8.55 18.52 6.63
N VAL A 54 9.34 18.71 5.59
CA VAL A 54 10.62 19.43 5.64
C VAL A 54 10.46 20.74 4.89
N GLU A 55 10.95 21.81 5.47
CA GLU A 55 11.03 23.11 4.80
C GLU A 55 12.49 23.43 4.47
N GLU A 56 12.78 23.60 3.20
CA GLU A 56 14.10 23.97 2.71
C GLU A 56 13.98 25.09 1.68
N ASN A 57 14.68 26.20 1.90
CA ASN A 57 14.68 27.38 1.03
C ASN A 57 13.26 27.92 0.69
N GLY A 58 12.34 27.89 1.66
CA GLY A 58 10.95 28.32 1.48
C GLY A 58 10.08 27.33 0.71
N ARG A 59 10.58 26.13 0.41
CA ARG A 59 9.85 25.06 -0.25
C ARG A 59 9.55 23.96 0.75
N LEU A 60 8.27 23.59 0.83
CA LEU A 60 7.82 22.45 1.63
C LEU A 60 8.00 21.15 0.84
N ASP A 61 8.59 20.16 1.46
CA ASP A 61 8.73 18.81 0.93
C ASP A 61 8.12 17.77 1.88
N GLN A 62 7.45 16.76 1.32
CA GLN A 62 6.77 15.71 2.06
C GLN A 62 6.71 14.43 1.22
N PHE A 63 6.35 13.30 1.86
CA PHE A 63 6.04 12.07 1.14
C PHE A 63 4.71 12.18 0.42
N ASP A 64 4.63 11.58 -0.76
CA ASP A 64 3.46 11.61 -1.65
C ASP A 64 2.49 10.46 -1.40
N ALA A 65 3.01 9.29 -1.00
CA ALA A 65 2.27 8.06 -0.83
C ALA A 65 2.84 7.22 0.33
N MET A 66 2.10 6.21 0.76
CA MET A 66 2.53 5.22 1.74
C MET A 66 2.63 3.83 1.12
N TRP A 67 3.65 3.09 1.54
CA TRP A 67 3.87 1.68 1.25
C TRP A 67 3.54 0.84 2.47
N VAL A 68 2.60 -0.10 2.36
CA VAL A 68 2.29 -1.06 3.42
C VAL A 68 2.98 -2.38 3.08
N SER A 69 4.16 -2.57 3.67
CA SER A 69 5.03 -3.72 3.46
C SER A 69 4.50 -4.96 4.17
N SER A 70 4.56 -6.12 3.51
CA SER A 70 4.30 -7.42 4.14
C SER A 70 5.33 -7.76 5.19
N LEU A 71 6.60 -7.47 4.90
CA LEU A 71 7.72 -7.68 5.82
C LEU A 71 7.56 -6.88 7.12
N CYS A 72 7.30 -5.57 7.01
CA CYS A 72 7.18 -4.70 8.18
C CYS A 72 5.94 -5.04 9.00
N ASP A 73 4.81 -5.31 8.36
CA ASP A 73 3.57 -5.71 9.04
C ASP A 73 3.72 -7.06 9.73
N SER A 74 4.36 -8.05 9.10
CA SER A 74 4.66 -9.34 9.72
C SER A 74 5.61 -9.19 10.90
N THR A 75 6.69 -8.43 10.74
CA THR A 75 7.68 -8.19 11.79
C THR A 75 7.08 -7.46 12.98
N ALA A 76 6.23 -6.45 12.75
CA ALA A 76 5.52 -5.73 13.81
C ALA A 76 4.59 -6.64 14.62
N LYS A 77 4.14 -7.76 14.04
CA LYS A 77 3.33 -8.80 14.68
C LYS A 77 4.17 -9.98 15.23
N GLY A 78 5.51 -9.88 15.17
CA GLY A 78 6.42 -10.95 15.63
C GLY A 78 6.34 -12.23 14.79
N LYS A 79 6.00 -12.11 13.50
CA LYS A 79 5.82 -13.24 12.57
C LYS A 79 6.80 -13.16 11.41
N PRO A 80 7.22 -14.31 10.84
CA PRO A 80 8.04 -14.34 9.64
C PRO A 80 7.23 -13.88 8.42
N ASP A 81 7.93 -13.30 7.44
CA ASP A 81 7.37 -12.81 6.19
C ASP A 81 7.24 -13.96 5.15
N ILE A 82 6.27 -14.82 5.37
CA ILE A 82 5.96 -16.01 4.56
C ILE A 82 4.44 -16.16 4.31
N GLU A 83 3.72 -15.04 4.21
CA GLU A 83 2.25 -15.01 4.12
C GLU A 83 1.53 -15.62 5.34
N LEU A 84 2.21 -15.66 6.50
CA LEU A 84 1.61 -16.14 7.74
C LEU A 84 0.59 -15.14 8.32
N VAL A 85 0.76 -13.86 8.03
CA VAL A 85 -0.21 -12.82 8.38
C VAL A 85 -1.29 -12.80 7.30
N ASP A 86 -2.47 -13.31 7.65
CA ASP A 86 -3.59 -13.38 6.72
C ASP A 86 -4.12 -11.99 6.29
N MET A 87 -4.83 -11.98 5.17
CA MET A 87 -5.37 -10.73 4.59
C MET A 87 -6.29 -9.99 5.57
N SER A 88 -7.07 -10.67 6.40
CA SER A 88 -7.96 -10.02 7.36
C SER A 88 -7.19 -9.23 8.41
N SER A 89 -6.06 -9.77 8.86
CA SER A 89 -5.14 -9.08 9.76
C SER A 89 -4.48 -7.87 9.08
N ARG A 90 -4.11 -8.02 7.81
CA ARG A 90 -3.51 -6.93 7.01
C ARG A 90 -4.51 -5.81 6.72
N LEU A 91 -5.78 -6.15 6.47
CA LEU A 91 -6.86 -5.16 6.30
C LEU A 91 -7.04 -4.29 7.55
N ARG A 92 -6.89 -4.85 8.76
CA ARG A 92 -6.93 -4.05 10.00
C ARG A 92 -5.76 -3.07 10.08
N THR A 93 -4.55 -3.49 9.75
CA THR A 93 -3.39 -2.59 9.70
C THR A 93 -3.60 -1.46 8.69
N ILE A 94 -4.16 -1.77 7.52
CA ILE A 94 -4.49 -0.77 6.49
C ILE A 94 -5.53 0.23 7.01
N ASP A 95 -6.57 -0.26 7.70
CA ASP A 95 -7.64 0.56 8.27
C ASP A 95 -7.07 1.55 9.31
N ASP A 96 -6.25 1.07 10.25
CA ASP A 96 -5.55 1.91 11.23
C ASP A 96 -4.70 3.01 10.57
N ILE A 97 -4.03 2.69 9.47
CA ILE A 97 -3.24 3.67 8.70
C ILE A 97 -4.17 4.66 8.01
N MET A 98 -5.28 4.21 7.44
CA MET A 98 -6.24 5.05 6.72
C MET A 98 -6.92 6.07 7.63
N GLU A 99 -7.10 5.77 8.91
CA GLU A 99 -7.66 6.70 9.90
C GLU A 99 -6.79 7.96 10.08
N VAL A 100 -5.49 7.87 9.84
CA VAL A 100 -4.53 8.97 10.12
C VAL A 100 -3.96 9.62 8.86
N THR A 101 -4.26 9.11 7.66
CA THR A 101 -3.70 9.64 6.41
C THR A 101 -4.73 9.84 5.31
N THR A 102 -4.48 10.86 4.48
CA THR A 102 -5.18 11.06 3.21
C THR A 102 -4.32 10.67 2.00
N LYS A 103 -3.06 10.26 2.22
CA LYS A 103 -2.13 9.87 1.16
C LYS A 103 -2.59 8.56 0.49
N PRO A 104 -2.29 8.38 -0.80
CA PRO A 104 -2.51 7.10 -1.47
C PRO A 104 -1.72 5.97 -0.78
N ILE A 105 -2.32 4.77 -0.75
CA ILE A 105 -1.70 3.57 -0.19
C ILE A 105 -1.38 2.61 -1.31
N ILE A 106 -0.15 2.11 -1.31
CA ILE A 106 0.35 1.02 -2.13
C ILE A 106 0.55 -0.17 -1.21
N LEU A 107 -0.16 -1.26 -1.45
CA LEU A 107 -0.08 -2.48 -0.65
C LEU A 107 0.87 -3.49 -1.31
N ASP A 108 1.79 -4.02 -0.52
CA ASP A 108 2.49 -5.26 -0.81
C ASP A 108 1.53 -6.43 -0.54
N GLY A 109 1.08 -7.07 -1.59
CA GLY A 109 0.09 -8.15 -1.56
C GLY A 109 0.70 -9.53 -1.55
N ASP A 110 2.01 -9.66 -1.25
CA ASP A 110 2.75 -10.92 -1.29
C ASP A 110 2.59 -11.62 -2.66
N THR A 111 2.19 -12.90 -2.70
CA THR A 111 1.90 -13.63 -3.96
C THR A 111 0.49 -13.35 -4.50
N GLY A 112 -0.34 -12.62 -3.75
CA GLY A 112 -1.77 -12.47 -4.03
C GLY A 112 -2.62 -13.68 -3.65
N GLY A 113 -2.00 -14.79 -3.21
CA GLY A 113 -2.69 -16.03 -2.87
C GLY A 113 -3.29 -16.74 -4.09
N LEU A 114 -4.35 -17.54 -3.88
CA LEU A 114 -5.12 -18.17 -4.94
C LEU A 114 -5.86 -17.12 -5.77
N THR A 115 -6.02 -17.36 -7.06
CA THR A 115 -6.64 -16.41 -8.00
C THR A 115 -8.05 -15.99 -7.55
N GLU A 116 -8.85 -16.92 -7.07
CA GLU A 116 -10.20 -16.68 -6.57
C GLU A 116 -10.19 -15.75 -5.34
N HIS A 117 -9.25 -15.96 -4.42
CA HIS A 117 -9.08 -15.07 -3.25
C HIS A 117 -8.56 -13.70 -3.66
N PHE A 118 -7.63 -13.65 -4.62
CA PHE A 118 -7.07 -12.41 -5.12
C PHE A 118 -8.15 -11.47 -5.68
N VAL A 119 -9.07 -11.99 -6.48
CA VAL A 119 -10.20 -11.22 -7.02
C VAL A 119 -11.03 -10.57 -5.91
N TYR A 120 -11.37 -11.33 -4.86
CA TYR A 120 -12.16 -10.78 -3.75
C TYR A 120 -11.35 -9.83 -2.86
N ASN A 121 -10.06 -10.09 -2.67
CA ASN A 121 -9.16 -9.20 -1.96
C ASN A 121 -9.03 -7.85 -2.68
N VAL A 122 -8.82 -7.85 -4.00
CA VAL A 122 -8.77 -6.62 -4.80
C VAL A 122 -10.07 -5.82 -4.67
N ARG A 123 -11.23 -6.47 -4.76
CA ARG A 123 -12.54 -5.79 -4.57
C ARG A 123 -12.67 -5.16 -3.18
N THR A 124 -12.16 -5.83 -2.15
CA THR A 124 -12.19 -5.30 -0.77
C THR A 124 -11.24 -4.11 -0.61
N LEU A 125 -10.01 -4.24 -1.09
CA LEU A 125 -9.01 -3.18 -1.09
C LEU A 125 -9.48 -1.95 -1.88
N GLU A 126 -10.14 -2.17 -3.01
CA GLU A 126 -10.73 -1.12 -3.82
C GLU A 126 -11.81 -0.34 -3.05
N ARG A 127 -12.72 -1.04 -2.36
CA ARG A 127 -13.76 -0.40 -1.52
C ARG A 127 -13.15 0.39 -0.36
N MET A 128 -12.07 -0.10 0.24
CA MET A 128 -11.34 0.62 1.29
C MET A 128 -10.62 1.86 0.77
N GLY A 129 -10.27 1.90 -0.51
CA GLY A 129 -9.56 3.03 -1.11
C GLY A 129 -8.05 2.84 -1.24
N VAL A 130 -7.56 1.59 -1.19
CA VAL A 130 -6.18 1.26 -1.55
C VAL A 130 -5.94 1.64 -3.01
N SER A 131 -4.83 2.31 -3.29
CA SER A 131 -4.57 2.93 -4.60
C SER A 131 -3.89 1.99 -5.58
N ALA A 132 -3.09 1.06 -5.05
CA ALA A 132 -2.42 0.02 -5.82
C ALA A 132 -2.11 -1.19 -4.95
N ILE A 133 -2.04 -2.35 -5.55
CA ILE A 133 -1.49 -3.58 -4.97
C ILE A 133 -0.36 -4.07 -5.87
N ILE A 134 0.72 -4.53 -5.25
CA ILE A 134 1.83 -5.20 -5.92
C ILE A 134 1.81 -6.66 -5.46
N ILE A 135 1.94 -7.59 -6.38
CA ILE A 135 2.05 -9.02 -6.09
C ILE A 135 3.28 -9.60 -6.77
N GLU A 136 3.86 -10.61 -6.13
CA GLU A 136 5.04 -11.32 -6.64
C GLU A 136 4.62 -12.53 -7.50
N ASP A 137 5.35 -12.77 -8.58
CA ASP A 137 5.15 -13.91 -9.50
C ASP A 137 5.71 -15.22 -8.93
N LYS A 138 5.37 -15.52 -7.67
CA LYS A 138 5.80 -16.74 -6.99
C LYS A 138 4.69 -17.78 -6.97
N LYS A 139 5.09 -19.05 -7.12
CA LYS A 139 4.21 -20.20 -7.02
C LYS A 139 4.15 -20.71 -5.58
N GLY A 140 2.95 -20.88 -5.05
CA GLY A 140 2.71 -21.26 -3.66
C GLY A 140 2.88 -20.09 -2.70
N LEU A 141 3.14 -20.38 -1.43
CA LEU A 141 3.37 -19.37 -0.42
C LEU A 141 4.77 -18.74 -0.58
N LYS A 142 4.85 -17.46 -0.27
CA LYS A 142 6.09 -16.71 -0.22
C LYS A 142 7.10 -17.38 0.74
N LYS A 143 8.33 -17.46 0.32
CA LYS A 143 9.45 -17.87 1.18
C LYS A 143 10.22 -16.62 1.61
N ASN A 144 10.64 -16.57 2.88
CA ASN A 144 11.31 -15.41 3.42
C ASN A 144 12.64 -15.16 2.70
N SER A 145 12.77 -14.03 2.03
CA SER A 145 13.95 -13.63 1.27
C SER A 145 15.12 -13.18 2.15
N LEU A 146 14.92 -12.99 3.46
CA LEU A 146 15.97 -12.58 4.40
C LEU A 146 16.91 -13.73 4.82
N PHE A 147 16.56 -14.98 4.52
CA PHE A 147 17.39 -16.15 4.84
C PHE A 147 18.46 -16.49 3.77
N GLY A 148 18.86 -15.50 2.97
CA GLY A 148 19.95 -15.65 2.00
C GLY A 148 19.59 -16.50 0.78
N ASN A 149 20.62 -17.00 0.08
CA ASN A 149 20.49 -17.76 -1.17
C ASN A 149 20.10 -19.24 -0.98
N GLU A 150 19.92 -19.70 0.24
CA GLU A 150 19.59 -21.09 0.55
C GLU A 150 18.12 -21.44 0.30
N VAL A 151 17.26 -20.42 0.12
CA VAL A 151 15.83 -20.62 -0.13
C VAL A 151 15.55 -20.47 -1.62
N GLU A 152 15.31 -21.60 -2.29
CA GLU A 152 14.89 -21.60 -3.68
C GLU A 152 13.51 -20.93 -3.81
N GLN A 153 13.46 -19.85 -4.59
CA GLN A 153 12.21 -19.17 -4.94
C GLN A 153 11.60 -19.84 -6.18
N THR A 154 10.35 -20.22 -6.09
CA THR A 154 9.59 -20.84 -7.19
C THR A 154 8.84 -19.76 -7.95
N GLN A 155 9.25 -19.45 -9.17
CA GLN A 155 8.59 -18.50 -10.04
C GLN A 155 7.37 -19.15 -10.72
N ASP A 156 6.27 -18.40 -10.83
CA ASP A 156 5.09 -18.81 -11.57
C ASP A 156 5.30 -18.65 -13.09
N SER A 157 4.48 -19.31 -13.90
CA SER A 157 4.50 -19.10 -15.34
C SER A 157 3.98 -17.70 -15.71
N ILE A 158 4.48 -17.13 -16.81
CA ILE A 158 3.99 -15.84 -17.31
C ILE A 158 2.49 -15.92 -17.59
N GLU A 159 2.05 -17.03 -18.15
CA GLU A 159 0.65 -17.28 -18.50
C GLU A 159 -0.26 -17.29 -17.28
N ASP A 160 0.09 -18.07 -16.23
CA ASP A 160 -0.73 -18.21 -15.02
C ASP A 160 -0.73 -16.90 -14.21
N PHE A 161 0.44 -16.26 -14.08
CA PHE A 161 0.54 -15.00 -13.35
C PHE A 161 -0.20 -13.86 -14.07
N SER A 162 -0.11 -13.79 -15.40
CA SER A 162 -0.86 -12.83 -16.21
C SER A 162 -2.37 -13.06 -16.11
N ALA A 163 -2.81 -14.31 -16.08
CA ALA A 163 -4.21 -14.67 -15.90
C ALA A 163 -4.73 -14.25 -14.50
N LYS A 164 -3.93 -14.44 -13.45
CA LYS A 164 -4.25 -13.96 -12.09
C LYS A 164 -4.43 -12.45 -12.06
N ILE A 165 -3.50 -11.68 -12.66
CA ILE A 165 -3.61 -10.21 -12.74
C ILE A 165 -4.86 -9.80 -13.52
N ALA A 166 -5.14 -10.44 -14.65
CA ALA A 166 -6.30 -10.15 -15.48
C ALA A 166 -7.62 -10.43 -14.74
N ALA A 167 -7.66 -11.49 -13.93
CA ALA A 167 -8.84 -11.82 -13.12
C ALA A 167 -9.12 -10.81 -12.01
N GLY A 168 -8.06 -10.20 -11.43
CA GLY A 168 -8.18 -9.18 -10.39
C GLY A 168 -8.45 -7.77 -10.93
N LYS A 169 -8.30 -7.54 -12.22
CA LYS A 169 -8.46 -6.24 -12.87
C LYS A 169 -9.93 -5.94 -13.19
#